data_ff1fbcda24eaa751154fda9f29070d7f
#
_entry.id   ff1fbcda24eaa751154fda9f29070d7f
#
_cell.length_a   1.000
_cell.length_b   1.000
_cell.length_c   1.000
_cell.angle_alpha   90.00
_cell.angle_beta   90.00
_cell.angle_gamma   90.00
#
_symmetry.space_group_name_H-M   'P 1'
#
loop_
_entity.id
_entity.type
_entity.pdbx_description
1 polymer ?
#
loop_
_entity_poly.entity_id
_entity_poly.type
_entity_poly.pdbx_seq_one_letter_code
_entity_poly.pdbx_strand_id
1 'polypeptide(L)'
;MRNFNEAIATDAVIQRMAQSKDPRFLEIISSVIRHLHGIVRDVEPTMEEWSRAIQFLTQCGQNSDDKRQEFILLSDTLGISMLLESINNRTEGDATEATVLGPFHAAAPDMAMGDTLPGAGEPTLVSGRIMDISDNPVSGARIDVWQTAGDGFYDVQRTGSDELNRGVFTTGDDGRYWFKTVKPVSYEVPTDGPV
;
A
#
# COMPACT_ATOMS: atom_id res chain seq x y z
N MET A 1 -9.47 -37.29 11.51
CA MET A 1 -10.58 -37.51 10.59
C MET A 1 -10.45 -38.88 9.98
N ARG A 2 -11.43 -39.74 10.13
CA ARG A 2 -11.49 -40.96 9.34
C ARG A 2 -12.04 -40.62 7.95
N ASN A 3 -11.45 -41.16 6.90
CA ASN A 3 -11.84 -40.95 5.49
C ASN A 3 -11.57 -39.56 4.93
N PHE A 4 -10.58 -38.81 5.44
CA PHE A 4 -10.12 -37.59 4.84
C PHE A 4 -9.54 -37.87 3.45
N ASN A 5 -9.98 -37.15 2.43
CA ASN A 5 -9.50 -37.26 1.06
C ASN A 5 -9.61 -35.88 0.39
N GLU A 6 -9.07 -35.76 -0.82
CA GLU A 6 -9.04 -34.52 -1.58
C GLU A 6 -10.42 -33.89 -1.78
N ALA A 7 -11.45 -34.71 -2.10
CA ALA A 7 -12.78 -34.22 -2.42
C ALA A 7 -13.47 -33.53 -1.22
N ILE A 8 -13.25 -34.01 -0.01
CA ILE A 8 -13.91 -33.47 1.21
C ILE A 8 -13.02 -32.51 2.00
N ALA A 9 -11.76 -32.33 1.61
CA ALA A 9 -10.78 -31.57 2.41
C ALA A 9 -11.24 -30.13 2.69
N THR A 10 -11.74 -29.42 1.70
CA THR A 10 -12.16 -28.03 1.83
C THR A 10 -13.34 -27.86 2.77
N ASP A 11 -14.40 -28.63 2.56
CA ASP A 11 -15.63 -28.56 3.36
C ASP A 11 -15.36 -28.99 4.80
N ALA A 12 -14.54 -30.01 4.99
CA ALA A 12 -14.18 -30.49 6.32
C ALA A 12 -13.40 -29.43 7.14
N VAL A 13 -12.56 -28.62 6.52
CA VAL A 13 -11.85 -27.52 7.18
C VAL A 13 -12.81 -26.36 7.48
N ILE A 14 -13.66 -25.96 6.51
CA ILE A 14 -14.64 -24.89 6.70
C ILE A 14 -15.62 -25.22 7.82
N GLN A 15 -16.13 -26.47 7.90
CA GLN A 15 -17.03 -26.91 8.96
C GLN A 15 -16.42 -26.75 10.36
N ARG A 16 -15.09 -26.88 10.52
CA ARG A 16 -14.43 -26.63 11.81
C ARG A 16 -14.45 -25.16 12.21
N MET A 17 -14.46 -24.25 11.25
CA MET A 17 -14.55 -22.80 11.52
C MET A 17 -15.97 -22.37 11.87
N ALA A 18 -17.00 -23.20 11.56
CA ALA A 18 -18.40 -22.88 11.82
C ALA A 18 -18.77 -22.67 13.31
N GLN A 19 -17.86 -22.96 14.23
CA GLN A 19 -18.03 -22.67 15.67
C GLN A 19 -17.82 -21.19 16.02
N SER A 20 -17.24 -20.38 15.12
CA SER A 20 -17.09 -18.94 15.32
C SER A 20 -18.46 -18.26 15.38
N LYS A 21 -18.60 -17.30 16.30
CA LYS A 21 -19.81 -16.48 16.44
C LYS A 21 -19.80 -15.25 15.55
N ASP A 22 -18.70 -14.95 14.88
CA ASP A 22 -18.53 -13.81 13.96
C ASP A 22 -18.85 -14.27 12.53
N PRO A 23 -20.00 -13.88 11.95
CA PRO A 23 -20.38 -14.27 10.60
C PRO A 23 -19.46 -13.68 9.53
N ARG A 24 -18.92 -12.47 9.75
CA ARG A 24 -17.99 -11.87 8.80
C ARG A 24 -16.65 -12.59 8.76
N PHE A 25 -16.13 -12.97 9.93
CA PHE A 25 -14.95 -13.82 10.00
C PHE A 25 -15.18 -15.17 9.29
N LEU A 26 -16.34 -15.80 9.47
CA LEU A 26 -16.66 -17.06 8.78
C LEU A 26 -16.70 -16.92 7.27
N GLU A 27 -17.25 -15.84 6.77
CA GLU A 27 -17.27 -15.54 5.33
C GLU A 27 -15.84 -15.42 4.78
N ILE A 28 -15.01 -14.59 5.42
CA ILE A 28 -13.61 -14.33 5.01
C ILE A 28 -12.78 -15.61 5.06
N ILE A 29 -12.77 -16.30 6.22
CA ILE A 29 -11.92 -17.48 6.38
C ILE A 29 -12.35 -18.64 5.48
N SER A 30 -13.66 -18.78 5.22
CA SER A 30 -14.16 -19.78 4.27
C SER A 30 -13.72 -19.48 2.84
N SER A 31 -13.69 -18.20 2.45
CA SER A 31 -13.16 -17.77 1.16
C SER A 31 -11.67 -18.04 1.05
N VAL A 32 -10.88 -17.66 2.06
CA VAL A 32 -9.43 -17.93 2.11
C VAL A 32 -9.16 -19.45 1.96
N ILE A 33 -9.84 -20.30 2.72
CA ILE A 33 -9.66 -21.75 2.65
C ILE A 33 -9.96 -22.28 1.24
N ARG A 34 -11.07 -21.84 0.61
CA ARG A 34 -11.41 -22.29 -0.74
C ARG A 34 -10.34 -21.92 -1.76
N HIS A 35 -9.85 -20.68 -1.73
CA HIS A 35 -8.85 -20.20 -2.68
C HIS A 35 -7.47 -20.85 -2.46
N LEU A 36 -7.04 -21.01 -1.20
CA LEU A 36 -5.79 -21.72 -0.90
C LEU A 36 -5.85 -23.20 -1.31
N HIS A 37 -6.96 -23.87 -1.05
CA HIS A 37 -7.15 -25.25 -1.53
C HIS A 37 -7.29 -25.32 -3.05
N GLY A 38 -7.86 -24.27 -3.67
CA GLY A 38 -7.91 -24.12 -5.11
C GLY A 38 -6.52 -24.07 -5.73
N ILE A 39 -5.65 -23.19 -5.25
CA ILE A 39 -4.25 -23.09 -5.71
C ILE A 39 -3.55 -24.45 -5.62
N VAL A 40 -3.70 -25.17 -4.49
CA VAL A 40 -3.06 -26.50 -4.35
C VAL A 40 -3.55 -27.49 -5.39
N ARG A 41 -4.84 -27.47 -5.75
CA ARG A 41 -5.37 -28.35 -6.81
C ARG A 41 -4.97 -27.93 -8.23
N ASP A 42 -4.93 -26.62 -8.47
CA ASP A 42 -4.63 -26.07 -9.80
C ASP A 42 -3.15 -26.23 -10.17
N VAL A 43 -2.27 -26.11 -9.16
CA VAL A 43 -0.80 -26.13 -9.36
C VAL A 43 -0.19 -27.49 -9.04
N GLU A 44 -0.84 -28.30 -8.21
CA GLU A 44 -0.37 -29.61 -7.70
C GLU A 44 1.09 -29.56 -7.20
N PRO A 45 1.43 -28.66 -6.26
CA PRO A 45 2.80 -28.47 -5.83
C PRO A 45 3.36 -29.72 -5.15
N THR A 46 4.64 -29.98 -5.37
CA THR A 46 5.36 -31.01 -4.65
C THR A 46 5.55 -30.61 -3.17
N MET A 47 5.82 -31.58 -2.31
CA MET A 47 6.12 -31.31 -0.89
C MET A 47 7.36 -30.45 -0.71
N GLU A 48 8.31 -30.50 -1.63
CA GLU A 48 9.51 -29.65 -1.61
C GLU A 48 9.15 -28.19 -1.94
N GLU A 49 8.36 -27.94 -2.97
CA GLU A 49 7.89 -26.62 -3.33
C GLU A 49 7.02 -26.01 -2.23
N TRP A 50 6.12 -26.78 -1.64
CA TRP A 50 5.35 -26.37 -0.47
C TRP A 50 6.26 -26.00 0.71
N SER A 51 7.29 -26.81 0.99
CA SER A 51 8.25 -26.52 2.07
C SER A 51 9.01 -25.21 1.82
N ARG A 52 9.41 -24.93 0.58
CA ARG A 52 10.03 -23.66 0.20
C ARG A 52 9.08 -22.47 0.40
N ALA A 53 7.80 -22.61 0.04
CA ALA A 53 6.80 -21.56 0.28
C ALA A 53 6.61 -21.26 1.78
N ILE A 54 6.59 -22.30 2.63
CA ILE A 54 6.52 -22.13 4.09
C ILE A 54 7.79 -21.44 4.62
N GLN A 55 8.97 -21.80 4.14
CA GLN A 55 10.23 -21.14 4.51
C GLN A 55 10.23 -19.66 4.13
N PHE A 56 9.78 -19.31 2.92
CA PHE A 56 9.63 -17.95 2.46
C PHE A 56 8.70 -17.14 3.38
N LEU A 57 7.49 -17.63 3.68
CA LEU A 57 6.56 -16.95 4.59
C LEU A 57 7.13 -16.82 6.01
N THR A 58 7.89 -17.83 6.47
CA THR A 58 8.58 -17.77 7.76
C THR A 58 9.60 -16.64 7.79
N GLN A 59 10.40 -16.51 6.72
CA GLN A 59 11.37 -15.42 6.58
C GLN A 59 10.71 -14.04 6.52
N CYS A 60 9.57 -13.90 5.82
CA CYS A 60 8.78 -12.67 5.85
C CYS A 60 8.39 -12.30 7.29
N GLY A 61 7.91 -13.25 8.08
CA GLY A 61 7.58 -13.02 9.48
C GLY A 61 8.79 -12.66 10.34
N GLN A 62 9.92 -13.30 10.13
CA GLN A 62 11.16 -13.04 10.88
C GLN A 62 11.79 -11.68 10.55
N ASN A 63 11.56 -11.16 9.35
CA ASN A 63 12.05 -9.85 8.91
C ASN A 63 11.04 -8.72 9.19
N SER A 64 9.87 -9.01 9.74
CA SER A 64 8.86 -8.00 10.09
C SER A 64 9.02 -7.54 11.53
N ASP A 65 8.96 -6.22 11.76
CA ASP A 65 8.92 -5.56 13.06
C ASP A 65 8.02 -4.31 13.01
N ASP A 66 8.07 -3.45 14.03
CA ASP A 66 7.25 -2.24 14.11
C ASP A 66 7.55 -1.20 12.99
N LYS A 67 8.71 -1.31 12.33
CA LYS A 67 9.15 -0.39 11.28
C LYS A 67 9.20 -1.02 9.90
N ARG A 68 9.46 -2.32 9.83
CA ARG A 68 9.58 -3.08 8.61
C ARG A 68 8.46 -4.11 8.53
N GLN A 69 7.67 -4.04 7.46
CA GLN A 69 6.50 -4.90 7.25
C GLN A 69 6.63 -5.70 5.94
N GLU A 70 7.37 -6.80 5.99
CA GLU A 70 7.58 -7.68 4.83
C GLU A 70 6.27 -8.24 4.26
N PHE A 71 5.25 -8.49 5.09
CA PHE A 71 3.95 -8.93 4.60
C PHE A 71 3.19 -7.83 3.86
N ILE A 72 3.39 -6.55 4.21
CA ILE A 72 2.84 -5.45 3.42
C ILE A 72 3.57 -5.37 2.08
N LEU A 73 4.90 -5.46 2.06
CA LEU A 73 5.68 -5.50 0.83
C LEU A 73 5.26 -6.67 -0.07
N LEU A 74 5.04 -7.86 0.50
CA LEU A 74 4.52 -9.01 -0.23
C LEU A 74 3.14 -8.74 -0.83
N SER A 75 2.24 -8.13 -0.05
CA SER A 75 0.90 -7.73 -0.50
C SER A 75 0.97 -6.75 -1.68
N ASP A 76 1.88 -5.78 -1.61
CA ASP A 76 2.09 -4.77 -2.64
C ASP A 76 2.66 -5.43 -3.93
N THR A 77 3.67 -6.26 -3.78
CA THR A 77 4.30 -7.00 -4.88
C THR A 77 3.31 -7.93 -5.60
N LEU A 78 2.40 -8.55 -4.86
CA LEU A 78 1.32 -9.38 -5.42
C LEU A 78 0.12 -8.57 -5.91
N GLY A 79 0.13 -7.24 -5.80
CA GLY A 79 -0.95 -6.35 -6.21
C GLY A 79 -2.21 -6.43 -5.33
N ILE A 80 -2.15 -7.10 -4.17
CA ILE A 80 -3.32 -7.30 -3.28
C ILE A 80 -3.73 -5.97 -2.65
N SER A 81 -2.76 -5.16 -2.19
CA SER A 81 -3.03 -3.84 -1.60
C SER A 81 -3.74 -2.92 -2.59
N MET A 82 -3.27 -2.86 -3.85
CA MET A 82 -3.90 -2.05 -4.90
C MET A 82 -5.30 -2.55 -5.26
N LEU A 83 -5.48 -3.87 -5.33
CA LEU A 83 -6.81 -4.44 -5.58
C LEU A 83 -7.78 -4.09 -4.45
N LEU A 84 -7.32 -4.17 -3.20
CA LEU A 84 -8.13 -3.81 -2.03
C LEU A 84 -8.51 -2.32 -2.06
N GLU A 85 -7.55 -1.45 -2.38
CA GLU A 85 -7.76 0.00 -2.54
C GLU A 85 -8.81 0.27 -3.61
N SER A 86 -8.67 -0.31 -4.79
CA SER A 86 -9.61 -0.15 -5.90
C SER A 86 -11.04 -0.63 -5.57
N ILE A 87 -11.18 -1.66 -4.74
CA ILE A 87 -12.50 -2.17 -4.33
C ILE A 87 -13.16 -1.24 -3.31
N ASN A 88 -12.38 -0.71 -2.35
CA ASN A 88 -12.92 0.08 -1.25
C ASN A 88 -13.14 1.56 -1.63
N ASN A 89 -12.37 2.07 -2.57
CA ASN A 89 -12.40 3.46 -3.03
C ASN A 89 -12.76 3.55 -4.52
N ARG A 90 -13.85 2.88 -4.92
CA ARG A 90 -14.35 2.97 -6.29
C ARG A 90 -14.73 4.40 -6.63
N THR A 91 -14.17 4.91 -7.70
CA THR A 91 -14.49 6.24 -8.24
C THR A 91 -15.61 6.16 -9.26
N GLU A 92 -16.36 7.25 -9.43
CA GLU A 92 -17.40 7.39 -10.44
C GLU A 92 -16.87 8.23 -11.62
N GLY A 93 -17.26 7.86 -12.84
CA GLY A 93 -16.89 8.58 -14.06
C GLY A 93 -15.39 8.67 -14.30
N ASP A 94 -14.90 9.85 -14.69
CA ASP A 94 -13.50 10.14 -15.00
C ASP A 94 -12.70 10.67 -13.78
N ALA A 95 -13.18 10.43 -12.55
CA ALA A 95 -12.45 10.81 -11.36
C ALA A 95 -11.12 10.08 -11.26
N THR A 96 -10.10 10.76 -10.73
CA THR A 96 -8.77 10.18 -10.51
C THR A 96 -8.89 8.96 -9.59
N GLU A 97 -8.27 7.87 -9.99
CA GLU A 97 -8.28 6.62 -9.20
C GLU A 97 -7.51 6.79 -7.88
N ALA A 98 -8.00 6.09 -6.85
CA ALA A 98 -7.29 5.99 -5.58
C ALA A 98 -6.04 5.13 -5.70
N THR A 99 -5.07 5.37 -4.83
CA THR A 99 -3.84 4.57 -4.72
C THR A 99 -3.45 4.37 -3.26
N VAL A 100 -2.58 3.41 -3.01
CA VAL A 100 -2.00 3.21 -1.67
C VAL A 100 -1.08 4.36 -1.30
N LEU A 101 -1.05 4.76 -0.03
CA LEU A 101 -0.19 5.84 0.47
C LEU A 101 1.30 5.48 0.45
N GLY A 102 1.62 4.19 0.54
CA GLY A 102 2.99 3.72 0.67
C GLY A 102 3.55 3.87 2.11
N PRO A 103 4.71 3.26 2.38
CA PRO A 103 5.25 3.13 3.74
C PRO A 103 5.91 4.42 4.27
N PHE A 104 6.17 5.41 3.44
CA PHE A 104 6.89 6.64 3.82
C PHE A 104 5.96 7.83 4.07
N HIS A 105 4.64 7.62 3.98
CA HIS A 105 3.67 8.63 4.40
C HIS A 105 3.76 8.84 5.91
N ALA A 106 3.83 10.10 6.34
CA ALA A 106 3.78 10.50 7.73
C ALA A 106 3.17 11.91 7.83
N ALA A 107 2.82 12.33 9.04
CA ALA A 107 2.29 13.66 9.27
C ALA A 107 3.24 14.74 8.75
N ALA A 108 2.67 15.74 8.08
CA ALA A 108 3.39 16.85 7.46
C ALA A 108 2.85 18.20 7.95
N PRO A 109 3.71 19.24 7.99
CA PRO A 109 3.26 20.59 8.37
C PRO A 109 2.36 21.20 7.28
N ASP A 110 1.41 22.04 7.70
CA ASP A 110 0.68 22.90 6.79
C ASP A 110 1.63 23.97 6.21
N MET A 111 1.60 24.13 4.90
CA MET A 111 2.45 25.03 4.12
C MET A 111 1.61 26.08 3.41
N ALA A 112 2.17 27.25 3.22
CA ALA A 112 1.52 28.29 2.38
C ALA A 112 1.71 27.96 0.89
N MET A 113 0.77 28.43 0.07
CA MET A 113 0.88 28.34 -1.38
C MET A 113 2.16 29.02 -1.86
N GLY A 114 2.98 28.30 -2.63
CA GLY A 114 4.25 28.81 -3.14
C GLY A 114 5.47 28.60 -2.24
N ASP A 115 5.27 28.05 -1.05
CA ASP A 115 6.36 27.66 -0.17
C ASP A 115 7.25 26.59 -0.82
N THR A 116 8.42 26.43 -0.24
CA THR A 116 9.43 25.47 -0.73
C THR A 116 9.51 24.29 0.23
N LEU A 117 9.27 23.09 -0.27
CA LEU A 117 9.68 21.86 0.41
C LEU A 117 11.21 21.75 0.32
N PRO A 118 11.91 21.73 1.45
CA PRO A 118 13.38 21.69 1.44
C PRO A 118 13.89 20.36 0.86
N GLY A 119 15.09 20.40 0.31
CA GLY A 119 15.77 19.22 -0.22
C GLY A 119 16.92 19.61 -1.14
N ALA A 120 17.95 18.78 -1.20
CA ALA A 120 19.04 18.92 -2.16
C ALA A 120 18.65 18.21 -3.47
N GLY A 121 18.79 18.90 -4.61
CA GLY A 121 18.48 18.35 -5.93
C GLY A 121 18.17 19.40 -6.99
N GLU A 122 17.64 18.96 -8.13
CA GLU A 122 17.23 19.83 -9.23
C GLU A 122 15.97 20.63 -8.84
N PRO A 123 16.04 21.99 -8.82
CA PRO A 123 14.88 22.80 -8.45
C PRO A 123 13.68 22.55 -9.37
N THR A 124 12.53 22.33 -8.80
CA THR A 124 11.30 21.97 -9.51
C THR A 124 10.11 22.78 -8.99
N LEU A 125 9.28 23.25 -9.91
CA LEU A 125 7.99 23.86 -9.62
C LEU A 125 6.89 22.82 -9.90
N VAL A 126 6.07 22.52 -8.91
CA VAL A 126 4.88 21.69 -9.06
C VAL A 126 3.64 22.57 -9.00
N SER A 127 2.73 22.41 -9.94
CA SER A 127 1.46 23.12 -9.95
C SER A 127 0.36 22.26 -10.54
N GLY A 128 -0.86 22.49 -10.10
CA GLY A 128 -2.03 21.77 -10.59
C GLY A 128 -3.33 22.46 -10.23
N ARG A 129 -4.42 21.82 -10.58
CA ARG A 129 -5.77 22.24 -10.25
C ARG A 129 -6.60 21.02 -9.87
N ILE A 130 -7.32 21.10 -8.77
CA ILE A 130 -8.28 20.08 -8.35
C ILE A 130 -9.66 20.51 -8.81
N MET A 131 -10.35 19.61 -9.49
CA MET A 131 -11.69 19.82 -10.03
C MET A 131 -12.57 18.63 -9.67
N ASP A 132 -13.88 18.86 -9.57
CA ASP A 132 -14.85 17.78 -9.50
C ASP A 132 -15.10 17.16 -10.89
N ILE A 133 -15.90 16.09 -10.96
CA ILE A 133 -16.25 15.42 -12.22
C ILE A 133 -17.10 16.27 -13.19
N SER A 134 -17.50 17.46 -12.80
CA SER A 134 -18.23 18.45 -13.61
C SER A 134 -17.35 19.65 -13.96
N ASP A 135 -16.03 19.52 -13.83
CA ASP A 135 -15.03 20.58 -14.09
C ASP A 135 -15.15 21.82 -13.20
N ASN A 136 -15.85 21.77 -12.07
CA ASN A 136 -15.84 22.86 -11.10
C ASN A 136 -14.60 22.78 -10.22
N PRO A 137 -14.00 23.93 -9.87
CA PRO A 137 -12.86 23.95 -8.97
C PRO A 137 -13.24 23.49 -7.56
N VAL A 138 -12.38 22.68 -6.96
CA VAL A 138 -12.52 22.27 -5.55
C VAL A 138 -11.64 23.18 -4.69
N SER A 139 -12.27 24.14 -4.03
CA SER A 139 -11.62 25.02 -3.05
C SER A 139 -11.39 24.29 -1.75
N GLY A 140 -10.26 24.55 -1.07
CA GLY A 140 -9.95 23.96 0.22
C GLY A 140 -9.55 22.47 0.19
N ALA A 141 -9.28 21.91 -0.98
CA ALA A 141 -8.74 20.55 -1.08
C ALA A 141 -7.33 20.49 -0.49
N ARG A 142 -7.08 19.48 0.35
CA ARG A 142 -5.76 19.23 0.95
C ARG A 142 -4.90 18.44 -0.02
N ILE A 143 -3.72 18.98 -0.31
CA ILE A 143 -2.68 18.35 -1.14
C ILE A 143 -1.56 17.94 -0.20
N ASP A 144 -1.55 16.68 0.17
CA ASP A 144 -0.50 16.10 1.01
C ASP A 144 0.64 15.62 0.13
N VAL A 145 1.84 16.13 0.38
CA VAL A 145 3.03 15.89 -0.44
C VAL A 145 4.12 15.27 0.41
N TRP A 146 4.67 14.16 -0.05
CA TRP A 146 5.90 13.57 0.49
C TRP A 146 6.70 12.97 -0.66
N GLN A 147 8.00 13.16 -0.64
CA GLN A 147 8.86 12.77 -1.77
C GLN A 147 10.28 12.44 -1.31
N THR A 148 11.03 11.78 -2.18
CA THR A 148 12.48 11.65 -2.02
C THR A 148 13.18 12.97 -2.32
N ALA A 149 14.32 13.20 -1.67
CA ALA A 149 15.28 14.19 -2.09
C ALA A 149 16.05 13.72 -3.35
N GLY A 150 16.94 14.57 -3.87
CA GLY A 150 17.75 14.25 -5.05
C GLY A 150 18.75 13.10 -4.88
N ASP A 151 18.88 12.55 -3.69
CA ASP A 151 19.71 11.39 -3.36
C ASP A 151 18.87 10.08 -3.17
N GLY A 152 17.56 10.12 -3.38
CA GLY A 152 16.69 8.94 -3.34
C GLY A 152 16.17 8.55 -1.96
N PHE A 153 16.37 9.38 -0.92
CA PHE A 153 15.88 9.09 0.42
C PHE A 153 14.70 9.98 0.80
N TYR A 154 13.71 9.38 1.47
CA TYR A 154 12.67 10.12 2.18
C TYR A 154 13.22 10.65 3.51
N ASP A 155 12.65 11.73 3.99
CA ASP A 155 13.01 12.33 5.27
C ASP A 155 12.87 11.36 6.46
N VAL A 156 11.82 10.51 6.48
CA VAL A 156 11.60 9.48 7.52
C VAL A 156 12.69 8.40 7.57
N GLN A 157 13.47 8.26 6.50
CA GLN A 157 14.61 7.33 6.44
C GLN A 157 15.90 7.94 7.03
N ARG A 158 15.88 9.24 7.37
CA ARG A 158 17.04 9.99 7.84
C ARG A 158 16.97 10.21 9.35
N THR A 159 18.06 9.97 10.04
CA THR A 159 18.20 10.30 11.45
C THR A 159 18.79 11.71 11.62
N GLY A 160 18.10 12.57 12.38
CA GLY A 160 18.61 13.89 12.75
C GLY A 160 18.58 14.94 11.65
N SER A 161 17.77 14.76 10.61
CA SER A 161 17.51 15.80 9.61
C SER A 161 16.28 16.61 10.00
N ASP A 162 16.41 17.94 10.03
CA ASP A 162 15.30 18.88 10.17
C ASP A 162 14.66 19.20 8.80
N GLU A 163 15.21 18.67 7.70
CA GLU A 163 14.68 18.86 6.35
C GLU A 163 13.56 17.89 6.07
N LEU A 164 12.34 18.41 6.02
CA LEU A 164 11.14 17.64 5.70
C LEU A 164 10.81 17.80 4.21
N ASN A 165 11.01 16.73 3.43
CA ASN A 165 10.57 16.69 2.02
C ASN A 165 9.06 16.41 1.92
N ARG A 166 8.28 16.98 2.84
CA ARG A 166 6.84 16.83 2.94
C ARG A 166 6.16 18.10 3.39
N GLY A 167 4.89 18.26 3.01
CA GLY A 167 4.06 19.38 3.42
C GLY A 167 2.64 19.21 2.95
N VAL A 168 1.72 19.92 3.57
CA VAL A 168 0.31 19.94 3.19
C VAL A 168 -0.03 21.32 2.67
N PHE A 169 -0.52 21.39 1.44
CA PHE A 169 -1.01 22.61 0.80
C PHE A 169 -2.54 22.55 0.70
N THR A 170 -3.15 23.71 0.60
CA THR A 170 -4.60 23.82 0.44
C THR A 170 -4.89 24.57 -0.84
N THR A 171 -5.80 24.06 -1.68
CA THR A 171 -6.18 24.73 -2.92
C THR A 171 -6.89 26.05 -2.66
N GLY A 172 -6.66 27.03 -3.54
CA GLY A 172 -7.39 28.30 -3.57
C GLY A 172 -8.83 28.14 -4.07
N ASP A 173 -9.58 29.24 -4.14
CA ASP A 173 -10.97 29.27 -4.60
C ASP A 173 -11.15 28.80 -6.05
N ASP A 174 -10.10 28.91 -6.85
CA ASP A 174 -10.05 28.44 -8.23
C ASP A 174 -9.57 26.97 -8.37
N GLY A 175 -9.40 26.25 -7.25
CA GLY A 175 -8.92 24.89 -7.17
C GLY A 175 -7.43 24.72 -7.43
N ARG A 176 -6.68 25.80 -7.64
CA ARG A 176 -5.25 25.74 -7.98
C ARG A 176 -4.39 25.53 -6.74
N TYR A 177 -3.26 24.82 -6.96
CA TYR A 177 -2.15 24.74 -6.02
C TYR A 177 -0.82 24.82 -6.76
N TRP A 178 0.21 25.26 -6.06
CA TRP A 178 1.58 25.23 -6.54
C TRP A 178 2.56 25.34 -5.38
N PHE A 179 3.72 24.73 -5.53
CA PHE A 179 4.81 24.77 -4.56
C PHE A 179 6.15 24.54 -5.27
N LYS A 180 7.23 24.91 -4.59
CA LYS A 180 8.58 24.64 -5.04
C LYS A 180 9.13 23.45 -4.30
N THR A 181 9.96 22.67 -4.99
CA THR A 181 10.61 21.48 -4.41
C THR A 181 11.84 21.13 -5.23
N VAL A 182 12.40 19.97 -5.00
CA VAL A 182 13.40 19.35 -5.85
C VAL A 182 12.78 18.21 -6.63
N LYS A 183 13.31 17.90 -7.79
CA LYS A 183 12.89 16.75 -8.59
C LYS A 183 13.20 15.47 -7.83
N PRO A 184 12.19 14.65 -7.51
CA PRO A 184 12.41 13.39 -6.84
C PRO A 184 13.16 12.44 -7.78
N VAL A 185 14.00 11.60 -7.21
CA VAL A 185 14.66 10.50 -7.92
C VAL A 185 14.12 9.16 -7.43
N SER A 186 14.37 8.10 -8.20
CA SER A 186 14.00 6.75 -7.80
C SER A 186 14.69 6.38 -6.49
N TYR A 187 14.00 5.62 -5.67
CA TYR A 187 14.56 5.00 -4.46
C TYR A 187 14.60 3.48 -4.63
N GLU A 188 15.53 2.86 -3.94
CA GLU A 188 15.66 1.41 -3.95
C GLU A 188 14.68 0.76 -2.97
N VAL A 189 14.03 -0.30 -3.42
CA VAL A 189 13.31 -1.21 -2.51
C VAL A 189 14.35 -2.05 -1.79
N PRO A 190 14.27 -2.25 -0.46
CA PRO A 190 15.20 -3.11 0.25
C PRO A 190 15.31 -4.49 -0.38
N THR A 191 16.53 -4.94 -0.64
CA THR A 191 16.83 -6.25 -1.27
C THR A 191 17.43 -7.25 -0.28
N ASP A 192 17.43 -6.93 1.00
CA ASP A 192 17.98 -7.75 2.09
C ASP A 192 16.93 -8.64 2.77
N GLY A 193 15.70 -8.64 2.27
CA GLY A 193 14.58 -9.47 2.69
C GLY A 193 14.25 -10.60 1.71
N PRO A 194 13.25 -11.43 2.05
CA PRO A 194 12.78 -12.53 1.20
C PRO A 194 11.87 -12.08 0.04
N VAL A 195 11.24 -10.88 0.16
CA VAL A 195 10.31 -10.33 -0.85
C VAL A 195 11.04 -9.50 -1.87
#